data_7d1086c465d7a3d7b4cfa43755da210a
#
_entry.id   7d1086c465d7a3d7b4cfa43755da210a
#
_cell.length_a   1.000
_cell.length_b   1.000
_cell.length_c   1.000
_cell.angle_alpha   90.00
_cell.angle_beta   90.00
_cell.angle_gamma   90.00
#
_symmetry.space_group_name_H-M   'P 1'
#
loop_
_entity.id
_entity.type
_entity.pdbx_description
1 polymer ?
#
loop_
_entity_poly.entity_id
_entity_poly.type
_entity_poly.pdbx_seq_one_letter_code
_entity_poly.pdbx_strand_id
1 'polypeptide(L)'
;MLERFPVGRADFDGPVLITGAGGCIGSWAMALLTRAGVPVIAYDLSDDKRRPRLLMTEADLAKITWVTGDIADTKAVAAVVAEHRVRAIIHLAALQVPFCKADPVAGARANVVGTVDVLEAARHNGLKRVAYASSIAALSFLPDAPWLDTLYGAYKLANEMTAKVYFQDWAVPSVGIRPGVVYGVGRDQGLTSKTTIAILAAAAGKPYAVPFTGAVSALHAGEVASAFIKAVAQERAEAVVFDLNGHATSVAEWLEILRAIAPGATLSMDGAELPFPADLSDAPAQSYLGDYGPVPLADGIRATYDDFRQLLAEGALSPDAVA
;
A
#
# COMPACT_ATOMS: atom_id res chain seq x y z
N MET A 1 15.24 -7.90 -1.13
CA MET A 1 13.87 -8.03 -1.67
C MET A 1 13.55 -7.07 -2.82
N LEU A 2 14.00 -5.80 -2.83
CA LEU A 2 13.71 -4.82 -3.91
C LEU A 2 14.04 -5.31 -5.33
N GLU A 3 15.05 -6.16 -5.51
CA GLU A 3 15.47 -6.68 -6.82
C GLU A 3 14.44 -7.57 -7.51
N ARG A 4 13.50 -8.12 -6.73
CA ARG A 4 12.42 -8.95 -7.24
C ARG A 4 11.41 -8.16 -8.08
N PHE A 5 11.32 -6.84 -7.90
CA PHE A 5 10.33 -5.97 -8.52
C PHE A 5 11.01 -5.01 -9.51
N PRO A 6 11.38 -5.46 -10.71
CA PRO A 6 12.03 -4.60 -11.68
C PRO A 6 11.05 -3.55 -12.23
N VAL A 7 11.54 -2.31 -12.34
CA VAL A 7 10.82 -1.19 -12.94
C VAL A 7 11.59 -0.76 -14.19
N GLY A 8 10.91 -0.67 -15.32
CA GLY A 8 11.48 -0.15 -16.56
C GLY A 8 11.52 1.37 -16.53
N ARG A 9 12.72 1.99 -16.56
CA ARG A 9 12.82 3.45 -16.64
C ARG A 9 12.13 4.01 -17.88
N ALA A 10 12.19 3.28 -18.99
CA ALA A 10 11.61 3.67 -20.27
C ALA A 10 10.07 3.73 -20.27
N ASP A 11 9.42 3.10 -19.28
CA ASP A 11 7.96 3.13 -19.13
C ASP A 11 7.45 4.50 -18.65
N PHE A 12 8.35 5.40 -18.22
CA PHE A 12 8.01 6.69 -17.63
C PHE A 12 8.64 7.86 -18.40
N ASP A 13 7.80 8.79 -18.85
CA ASP A 13 8.17 9.99 -19.60
C ASP A 13 8.32 11.24 -18.70
N GLY A 14 8.21 11.09 -17.38
CA GLY A 14 8.38 12.18 -16.43
C GLY A 14 8.13 11.78 -14.98
N PRO A 15 7.94 12.76 -14.09
CA PRO A 15 7.78 12.54 -12.66
C PRO A 15 6.51 11.75 -12.32
N VAL A 16 6.64 10.85 -11.32
CA VAL A 16 5.53 10.15 -10.68
C VAL A 16 5.25 10.79 -9.33
N LEU A 17 4.03 11.27 -9.12
CA LEU A 17 3.55 11.74 -7.83
C LEU A 17 3.07 10.54 -7.01
N ILE A 18 3.58 10.41 -5.79
CA ILE A 18 3.10 9.43 -4.81
C ILE A 18 2.52 10.19 -3.63
N THR A 19 1.22 10.09 -3.42
CA THR A 19 0.58 10.64 -2.22
C THR A 19 0.51 9.57 -1.13
N GLY A 20 0.62 9.95 0.13
CA GLY A 20 0.82 8.98 1.22
C GLY A 20 2.22 8.34 1.15
N ALA A 21 3.20 9.10 0.67
CA ALA A 21 4.53 8.65 0.35
C ALA A 21 5.29 8.07 1.56
N GLY A 22 5.12 8.64 2.76
CA GLY A 22 5.69 8.14 4.01
C GLY A 22 5.01 6.89 4.56
N GLY A 23 3.93 6.40 3.93
CA GLY A 23 3.26 5.14 4.26
C GLY A 23 4.06 3.91 3.83
N CYS A 24 3.61 2.71 4.24
CA CYS A 24 4.28 1.45 3.90
C CYS A 24 4.40 1.26 2.38
N ILE A 25 3.28 1.21 1.66
CA ILE A 25 3.27 0.98 0.20
C ILE A 25 3.96 2.14 -0.53
N GLY A 26 3.76 3.40 -0.06
CA GLY A 26 4.42 4.57 -0.63
C GLY A 26 5.94 4.49 -0.54
N SER A 27 6.48 4.04 0.59
CA SER A 27 7.92 3.85 0.79
C SER A 27 8.50 2.81 -0.19
N TRP A 28 7.80 1.69 -0.41
CA TRP A 28 8.20 0.69 -1.39
C TRP A 28 8.13 1.23 -2.81
N ALA A 29 7.06 1.94 -3.17
CA ALA A 29 6.92 2.53 -4.50
C ALA A 29 8.01 3.56 -4.80
N MET A 30 8.33 4.42 -3.81
CA MET A 30 9.46 5.36 -3.92
C MET A 30 10.78 4.63 -4.12
N ALA A 31 11.06 3.59 -3.32
CA ALA A 31 12.31 2.83 -3.41
C ALA A 31 12.47 2.19 -4.80
N LEU A 32 11.43 1.56 -5.32
CA LEU A 32 11.44 0.90 -6.62
C LEU A 32 11.63 1.90 -7.78
N LEU A 33 10.88 3.00 -7.79
CA LEU A 33 10.97 4.02 -8.83
C LEU A 33 12.31 4.77 -8.79
N THR A 34 12.78 5.15 -7.59
CA THR A 34 14.06 5.84 -7.43
C THR A 34 15.23 4.97 -7.87
N ARG A 35 15.21 3.68 -7.54
CA ARG A 35 16.21 2.71 -8.00
C ARG A 35 16.24 2.57 -9.51
N ALA A 36 15.08 2.65 -10.17
CA ALA A 36 14.97 2.66 -11.63
C ALA A 36 15.36 3.99 -12.27
N GLY A 37 15.67 5.03 -11.49
CA GLY A 37 15.99 6.37 -12.01
C GLY A 37 14.76 7.16 -12.50
N VAL A 38 13.56 6.77 -12.08
CA VAL A 38 12.33 7.52 -12.35
C VAL A 38 12.24 8.69 -11.37
N PRO A 39 12.00 9.94 -11.82
CA PRO A 39 11.81 11.07 -10.91
C PRO A 39 10.56 10.88 -10.05
N VAL A 40 10.69 11.05 -8.74
CA VAL A 40 9.61 10.87 -7.76
C VAL A 40 9.31 12.18 -7.05
N ILE A 41 8.02 12.53 -6.99
CA ILE A 41 7.49 13.57 -6.13
C ILE A 41 6.75 12.87 -5.00
N ALA A 42 7.27 12.97 -3.78
CA ALA A 42 6.65 12.44 -2.58
C ALA A 42 5.75 13.51 -1.96
N TYR A 43 4.46 13.23 -1.81
CA TYR A 43 3.49 14.10 -1.17
C TYR A 43 2.88 13.43 0.06
N ASP A 44 3.05 14.04 1.21
CA ASP A 44 2.49 13.52 2.47
C ASP A 44 2.17 14.67 3.44
N LEU A 45 1.39 14.38 4.47
CA LEU A 45 1.05 15.35 5.51
C LEU A 45 2.28 15.83 6.31
N SER A 46 3.34 15.02 6.34
CA SER A 46 4.62 15.33 6.98
C SER A 46 5.79 14.82 6.15
N ASP A 47 7.01 15.26 6.49
CA ASP A 47 8.26 14.74 5.91
C ASP A 47 8.85 13.57 6.69
N ASP A 48 8.01 12.79 7.36
CA ASP A 48 8.44 11.63 8.14
C ASP A 48 9.02 10.53 7.25
N LYS A 49 10.33 10.39 7.28
CA LYS A 49 11.10 9.44 6.47
C LYS A 49 11.47 8.16 7.21
N ARG A 50 10.85 7.88 8.38
CA ARG A 50 11.19 6.66 9.15
C ARG A 50 11.01 5.38 8.34
N ARG A 51 9.86 5.20 7.67
CA ARG A 51 9.63 4.00 6.84
C ARG A 51 10.47 4.00 5.56
N PRO A 52 10.58 5.08 4.77
CA PRO A 52 11.50 5.14 3.65
C PRO A 52 12.94 4.74 3.99
N ARG A 53 13.48 5.16 5.14
CA ARG A 53 14.82 4.82 5.61
C ARG A 53 15.05 3.33 5.87
N LEU A 54 14.00 2.56 6.06
CA LEU A 54 14.10 1.10 6.16
C LEU A 54 14.38 0.42 4.81
N LEU A 55 14.18 1.12 3.70
CA LEU A 55 14.27 0.59 2.33
C LEU A 55 15.29 1.32 1.46
N MET A 56 15.72 2.52 1.85
CA MET A 56 16.48 3.45 1.01
C MET A 56 17.61 4.08 1.80
N THR A 57 18.73 4.31 1.11
CA THR A 57 19.85 5.11 1.66
C THR A 57 19.51 6.60 1.67
N GLU A 58 20.25 7.40 2.46
CA GLU A 58 20.10 8.86 2.43
C GLU A 58 20.41 9.44 1.04
N ALA A 59 21.34 8.82 0.29
CA ALA A 59 21.64 9.21 -1.07
C ALA A 59 20.47 8.97 -2.04
N ASP A 60 19.66 7.93 -1.82
CA ASP A 60 18.44 7.68 -2.61
C ASP A 60 17.33 8.62 -2.20
N LEU A 61 17.16 8.88 -0.90
CA LEU A 61 16.18 9.85 -0.39
C LEU A 61 16.44 11.27 -0.90
N ALA A 62 17.72 11.64 -1.08
CA ALA A 62 18.10 12.94 -1.63
C ALA A 62 17.71 13.13 -3.11
N LYS A 63 17.39 12.06 -3.85
CA LYS A 63 16.90 12.12 -5.25
C LYS A 63 15.40 12.41 -5.34
N ILE A 64 14.68 12.32 -4.23
CA ILE A 64 13.22 12.47 -4.17
C ILE A 64 12.87 13.92 -3.84
N THR A 65 11.95 14.50 -4.59
CA THR A 65 11.37 15.80 -4.24
C THR A 65 10.25 15.57 -3.22
N TRP A 66 10.44 16.06 -1.99
CA TRP A 66 9.45 15.99 -0.92
C TRP A 66 8.62 17.25 -0.86
N VAL A 67 7.29 17.08 -0.84
CA VAL A 67 6.31 18.15 -0.68
C VAL A 67 5.39 17.77 0.48
N THR A 68 5.32 18.64 1.47
CA THR A 68 4.40 18.46 2.62
C THR A 68 3.09 19.18 2.35
N GLY A 69 1.96 18.49 2.54
CA GLY A 69 0.64 19.08 2.35
C GLY A 69 -0.50 18.12 2.73
N ASP A 70 -1.67 18.71 2.97
CA ASP A 70 -2.91 17.94 3.20
C ASP A 70 -3.49 17.49 1.85
N ILE A 71 -3.78 16.19 1.73
CA ILE A 71 -4.40 15.63 0.51
C ILE A 71 -5.80 16.21 0.25
N ALA A 72 -6.47 16.74 1.25
CA ALA A 72 -7.77 17.40 1.17
C ALA A 72 -7.65 18.93 0.99
N ASP A 73 -6.48 19.43 0.62
CA ASP A 73 -6.28 20.80 0.14
C ASP A 73 -6.21 20.81 -1.40
N THR A 74 -7.34 21.08 -2.02
CA THR A 74 -7.51 21.09 -3.48
C THR A 74 -6.47 21.96 -4.19
N LYS A 75 -6.12 23.12 -3.60
CA LYS A 75 -5.16 24.03 -4.22
C LYS A 75 -3.74 23.49 -4.13
N ALA A 76 -3.37 22.92 -2.99
CA ALA A 76 -2.06 22.32 -2.79
C ALA A 76 -1.84 21.13 -3.74
N VAL A 77 -2.81 20.22 -3.85
CA VAL A 77 -2.73 19.07 -4.76
C VAL A 77 -2.61 19.52 -6.22
N ALA A 78 -3.44 20.47 -6.66
CA ALA A 78 -3.38 21.02 -8.01
C ALA A 78 -2.03 21.68 -8.31
N ALA A 79 -1.51 22.48 -7.35
CA ALA A 79 -0.21 23.15 -7.48
C ALA A 79 0.95 22.14 -7.67
N VAL A 80 1.01 21.12 -6.82
CA VAL A 80 2.07 20.09 -6.90
C VAL A 80 2.06 19.39 -8.27
N VAL A 81 0.89 19.01 -8.78
CA VAL A 81 0.80 18.36 -10.10
C VAL A 81 1.29 19.28 -11.22
N ALA A 82 0.90 20.56 -11.19
CA ALA A 82 1.27 21.53 -12.22
C ALA A 82 2.75 21.96 -12.14
N GLU A 83 3.23 22.35 -10.96
CA GLU A 83 4.58 22.86 -10.73
C GLU A 83 5.67 21.84 -11.04
N HIS A 84 5.42 20.58 -10.64
CA HIS A 84 6.36 19.48 -10.88
C HIS A 84 6.13 18.76 -12.21
N ARG A 85 5.18 19.20 -13.04
CA ARG A 85 4.88 18.60 -14.34
C ARG A 85 4.68 17.09 -14.23
N VAL A 86 3.90 16.67 -13.23
CA VAL A 86 3.61 15.27 -12.95
C VAL A 86 3.03 14.57 -14.19
N ARG A 87 3.45 13.34 -14.45
CA ARG A 87 2.99 12.52 -15.58
C ARG A 87 2.18 11.31 -15.17
N ALA A 88 2.34 10.88 -13.92
CA ALA A 88 1.59 9.77 -13.36
C ALA A 88 1.33 9.99 -11.87
N ILE A 89 0.21 9.48 -11.35
CA ILE A 89 -0.15 9.59 -9.94
C ILE A 89 -0.40 8.21 -9.35
N ILE A 90 0.28 7.90 -8.25
CA ILE A 90 -0.02 6.78 -7.36
C ILE A 90 -0.60 7.37 -6.06
N HIS A 91 -1.91 7.29 -5.91
CA HIS A 91 -2.63 7.87 -4.78
C HIS A 91 -2.84 6.85 -3.66
N LEU A 92 -2.06 6.98 -2.58
CA LEU A 92 -2.09 6.10 -1.42
C LEU A 92 -2.48 6.81 -0.12
N ALA A 93 -2.56 8.16 -0.14
CA ALA A 93 -2.93 8.95 1.03
C ALA A 93 -4.35 8.58 1.49
N ALA A 94 -4.45 8.15 2.74
CA ALA A 94 -5.71 7.72 3.35
C ALA A 94 -5.57 7.58 4.86
N LEU A 95 -6.65 7.78 5.60
CA LEU A 95 -6.78 7.35 6.98
C LEU A 95 -7.35 5.92 7.03
N GLN A 96 -6.74 5.05 7.84
CA GLN A 96 -7.12 3.65 7.98
C GLN A 96 -8.34 3.47 8.92
N VAL A 97 -8.89 2.26 8.99
CA VAL A 97 -10.09 1.90 9.77
C VAL A 97 -10.14 2.51 11.17
N PRO A 98 -9.11 2.37 12.04
CA PRO A 98 -9.18 2.92 13.40
C PRO A 98 -9.30 4.45 13.43
N PHE A 99 -8.61 5.11 12.53
CA PHE A 99 -8.59 6.59 12.46
C PHE A 99 -9.90 7.13 11.90
N CYS A 100 -10.49 6.49 10.87
CA CYS A 100 -11.80 6.85 10.35
C CYS A 100 -12.91 6.66 11.41
N LYS A 101 -12.78 5.65 12.27
CA LYS A 101 -13.71 5.43 13.40
C LYS A 101 -13.53 6.48 14.48
N ALA A 102 -12.30 6.89 14.78
CA ALA A 102 -12.00 7.89 15.80
C ALA A 102 -12.43 9.30 15.39
N ASP A 103 -12.23 9.68 14.12
CA ASP A 103 -12.65 10.94 13.53
C ASP A 103 -13.23 10.73 12.13
N PRO A 104 -14.55 10.53 12.02
CA PRO A 104 -15.21 10.32 10.73
C PRO A 104 -15.05 11.49 9.74
N VAL A 105 -15.01 12.73 10.24
CA VAL A 105 -14.87 13.92 9.39
C VAL A 105 -13.48 13.99 8.77
N ALA A 106 -12.42 13.82 9.57
CA ALA A 106 -11.06 13.72 9.07
C ALA A 106 -10.92 12.52 8.12
N GLY A 107 -11.57 11.38 8.45
CA GLY A 107 -11.65 10.22 7.60
C GLY A 107 -12.23 10.52 6.21
N ALA A 108 -13.37 11.19 6.16
CA ALA A 108 -14.02 11.59 4.90
C ALA A 108 -13.16 12.57 4.10
N ARG A 109 -12.59 13.59 4.78
CA ARG A 109 -11.71 14.57 4.13
C ARG A 109 -10.51 13.90 3.46
N ALA A 110 -9.77 13.11 4.19
CA ALA A 110 -8.57 12.46 3.65
C ALA A 110 -8.90 11.40 2.58
N ASN A 111 -9.92 10.55 2.83
CA ASN A 111 -10.20 9.43 1.93
C ASN A 111 -11.06 9.84 0.73
N VAL A 112 -12.11 10.65 0.91
CA VAL A 112 -13.05 10.97 -0.18
C VAL A 112 -12.65 12.29 -0.86
N VAL A 113 -12.55 13.39 -0.11
CA VAL A 113 -12.18 14.68 -0.70
C VAL A 113 -10.80 14.62 -1.33
N GLY A 114 -9.82 14.02 -0.64
CA GLY A 114 -8.47 13.84 -1.20
C GLY A 114 -8.44 13.04 -2.50
N THR A 115 -9.27 11.99 -2.65
CA THR A 115 -9.38 11.26 -3.91
C THR A 115 -10.00 12.12 -5.02
N VAL A 116 -11.03 12.91 -4.70
CA VAL A 116 -11.63 13.88 -5.64
C VAL A 116 -10.58 14.89 -6.08
N ASP A 117 -9.78 15.45 -5.16
CA ASP A 117 -8.73 16.43 -5.46
C ASP A 117 -7.65 15.84 -6.42
N VAL A 118 -7.28 14.59 -6.22
CA VAL A 118 -6.36 13.88 -7.13
C VAL A 118 -6.97 13.69 -8.51
N LEU A 119 -8.23 13.29 -8.61
CA LEU A 119 -8.94 13.12 -9.88
C LEU A 119 -9.15 14.47 -10.60
N GLU A 120 -9.46 15.54 -9.87
CA GLU A 120 -9.52 16.90 -10.42
C GLU A 120 -8.17 17.38 -10.94
N ALA A 121 -7.10 17.16 -10.18
CA ALA A 121 -5.75 17.49 -10.64
C ALA A 121 -5.38 16.71 -11.90
N ALA A 122 -5.74 15.43 -11.98
CA ALA A 122 -5.56 14.61 -13.18
C ALA A 122 -6.37 15.15 -14.37
N ARG A 123 -7.64 15.49 -14.15
CA ARG A 123 -8.53 16.07 -15.16
C ARG A 123 -7.96 17.35 -15.76
N HIS A 124 -7.60 18.29 -14.90
CA HIS A 124 -7.10 19.59 -15.34
C HIS A 124 -5.73 19.54 -16.05
N ASN A 125 -4.93 18.51 -15.77
CA ASN A 125 -3.62 18.34 -16.42
C ASN A 125 -3.63 17.26 -17.53
N GLY A 126 -4.81 16.71 -17.87
CA GLY A 126 -4.95 15.71 -18.93
C GLY A 126 -4.21 14.40 -18.67
N LEU A 127 -4.01 14.02 -17.39
CA LEU A 127 -3.27 12.81 -17.02
C LEU A 127 -4.06 11.55 -17.39
N LYS A 128 -3.37 10.57 -17.95
CA LYS A 128 -3.91 9.27 -18.36
C LYS A 128 -3.32 8.10 -17.55
N ARG A 129 -2.52 8.41 -16.51
CA ARG A 129 -1.76 7.46 -15.70
C ARG A 129 -2.07 7.72 -14.23
N VAL A 130 -3.22 7.25 -13.77
CA VAL A 130 -3.69 7.41 -12.38
C VAL A 130 -3.99 6.05 -11.78
N ALA A 131 -3.38 5.74 -10.64
CA ALA A 131 -3.75 4.59 -9.81
C ALA A 131 -4.07 5.06 -8.40
N TYR A 132 -5.05 4.43 -7.76
CA TYR A 132 -5.44 4.76 -6.39
C TYR A 132 -5.70 3.51 -5.55
N ALA A 133 -5.40 3.63 -4.25
CA ALA A 133 -5.67 2.56 -3.31
C ALA A 133 -7.15 2.55 -2.89
N SER A 134 -7.88 1.54 -3.35
CA SER A 134 -9.09 1.07 -2.70
C SER A 134 -8.74 0.08 -1.58
N SER A 135 -9.60 -0.85 -1.25
CA SER A 135 -9.38 -1.87 -0.20
C SER A 135 -10.38 -3.00 -0.35
N ILE A 136 -10.00 -4.20 0.05
CA ILE A 136 -10.95 -5.31 0.23
C ILE A 136 -12.10 -4.95 1.19
N ALA A 137 -11.91 -3.98 2.09
CA ALA A 137 -12.97 -3.48 2.97
C ALA A 137 -14.14 -2.82 2.21
N ALA A 138 -13.97 -2.42 0.95
CA ALA A 138 -15.06 -1.93 0.11
C ALA A 138 -16.05 -3.04 -0.27
N LEU A 139 -15.61 -4.30 -0.25
CA LEU A 139 -16.43 -5.46 -0.63
C LEU A 139 -17.50 -5.80 0.42
N SER A 140 -17.38 -5.30 1.66
CA SER A 140 -18.41 -5.52 2.69
C SER A 140 -19.78 -4.95 2.31
N PHE A 141 -19.82 -3.98 1.40
CA PHE A 141 -21.05 -3.35 0.90
C PHE A 141 -21.67 -4.06 -0.31
N LEU A 142 -21.09 -5.18 -0.75
CA LEU A 142 -21.73 -6.02 -1.76
C LEU A 142 -22.96 -6.74 -1.15
N PRO A 143 -23.99 -7.04 -1.94
CA PRO A 143 -25.14 -7.81 -1.47
C PRO A 143 -24.68 -9.13 -0.80
N ASP A 144 -25.25 -9.43 0.35
CA ASP A 144 -25.02 -10.66 1.12
C ASP A 144 -23.55 -10.89 1.56
N ALA A 145 -22.71 -9.83 1.56
CA ALA A 145 -21.34 -9.91 2.04
C ALA A 145 -21.33 -10.21 3.55
N PRO A 146 -20.57 -11.22 4.01
CA PRO A 146 -20.54 -11.60 5.42
C PRO A 146 -19.56 -10.73 6.26
N TRP A 147 -18.94 -9.74 5.65
CA TRP A 147 -17.88 -8.94 6.27
C TRP A 147 -18.41 -7.69 6.96
N LEU A 148 -17.62 -7.17 7.90
CA LEU A 148 -18.01 -6.02 8.71
C LEU A 148 -17.93 -4.71 7.92
N ASP A 149 -19.02 -3.97 7.89
CA ASP A 149 -19.06 -2.60 7.36
C ASP A 149 -18.24 -1.65 8.21
N THR A 150 -17.43 -0.84 7.53
CA THR A 150 -16.64 0.20 8.17
C THR A 150 -16.75 1.52 7.40
N LEU A 151 -16.61 2.65 8.10
CA LEU A 151 -16.53 3.96 7.42
C LEU A 151 -15.40 3.99 6.38
N TYR A 152 -14.26 3.39 6.68
CA TYR A 152 -13.16 3.25 5.74
C TYR A 152 -13.58 2.49 4.47
N GLY A 153 -14.26 1.36 4.61
CA GLY A 153 -14.78 0.59 3.47
C GLY A 153 -15.77 1.40 2.63
N ALA A 154 -16.70 2.12 3.29
CA ALA A 154 -17.64 3.00 2.64
C ALA A 154 -16.94 4.11 1.83
N TYR A 155 -15.90 4.73 2.40
CA TYR A 155 -15.12 5.75 1.69
C TYR A 155 -14.36 5.17 0.49
N LYS A 156 -13.81 3.96 0.62
CA LYS A 156 -13.12 3.29 -0.48
C LYS A 156 -14.08 2.91 -1.61
N LEU A 157 -15.28 2.42 -1.29
CA LEU A 157 -16.33 2.17 -2.29
C LEU A 157 -16.78 3.49 -2.97
N ALA A 158 -16.97 4.57 -2.21
CA ALA A 158 -17.28 5.87 -2.77
C ALA A 158 -16.22 6.34 -3.77
N ASN A 159 -14.93 6.11 -3.48
CA ASN A 159 -13.84 6.46 -4.39
C ASN A 159 -13.90 5.68 -5.70
N GLU A 160 -14.23 4.37 -5.66
CA GLU A 160 -14.41 3.56 -6.86
C GLU A 160 -15.54 4.08 -7.74
N MET A 161 -16.68 4.41 -7.13
CA MET A 161 -17.81 4.98 -7.85
C MET A 161 -17.48 6.36 -8.41
N THR A 162 -16.80 7.20 -7.65
CA THR A 162 -16.33 8.52 -8.08
C THR A 162 -15.40 8.40 -9.29
N ALA A 163 -14.39 7.54 -9.23
CA ALA A 163 -13.45 7.32 -10.33
C ALA A 163 -14.15 6.87 -11.62
N LYS A 164 -15.17 6.00 -11.51
CA LYS A 164 -16.01 5.59 -12.64
C LYS A 164 -16.75 6.77 -13.28
N VAL A 165 -17.32 7.67 -12.47
CA VAL A 165 -18.01 8.88 -12.96
C VAL A 165 -17.02 9.84 -13.60
N TYR A 166 -15.83 10.03 -13.02
CA TYR A 166 -14.78 10.87 -13.63
C TYR A 166 -14.35 10.37 -15.01
N PHE A 167 -14.31 9.07 -15.20
CA PHE A 167 -14.06 8.51 -16.54
C PHE A 167 -15.23 8.76 -17.48
N GLN A 168 -16.46 8.51 -17.04
CA GLN A 168 -17.66 8.66 -17.83
C GLN A 168 -17.87 10.11 -18.31
N ASP A 169 -17.70 11.10 -17.43
CA ASP A 169 -18.05 12.48 -17.68
C ASP A 169 -16.89 13.29 -18.28
N TRP A 170 -15.65 12.95 -17.92
CA TRP A 170 -14.46 13.72 -18.29
C TRP A 170 -13.31 12.91 -18.90
N ALA A 171 -13.53 11.64 -19.17
CA ALA A 171 -12.54 10.72 -19.74
C ALA A 171 -11.21 10.70 -18.92
N VAL A 172 -11.29 10.79 -17.59
CA VAL A 172 -10.15 10.61 -16.68
C VAL A 172 -10.02 9.13 -16.35
N PRO A 173 -9.05 8.40 -16.95
CA PRO A 173 -8.88 6.99 -16.67
C PRO A 173 -8.20 6.77 -15.34
N SER A 174 -8.47 5.61 -14.72
CA SER A 174 -7.84 5.26 -13.46
C SER A 174 -7.85 3.75 -13.20
N VAL A 175 -6.88 3.29 -12.42
CA VAL A 175 -6.81 1.91 -11.93
C VAL A 175 -6.92 1.92 -10.42
N GLY A 176 -8.05 1.46 -9.90
CA GLY A 176 -8.23 1.16 -8.48
C GLY A 176 -7.66 -0.21 -8.15
N ILE A 177 -6.94 -0.32 -7.05
CA ILE A 177 -6.49 -1.62 -6.52
C ILE A 177 -7.05 -1.77 -5.12
N ARG A 178 -7.63 -2.93 -4.82
CA ARG A 178 -8.09 -3.34 -3.50
C ARG A 178 -7.08 -4.30 -2.89
N PRO A 179 -6.04 -3.82 -2.18
CA PRO A 179 -5.12 -4.72 -1.51
C PRO A 179 -5.81 -5.50 -0.40
N GLY A 180 -5.44 -6.78 -0.28
CA GLY A 180 -5.72 -7.60 0.89
C GLY A 180 -4.86 -7.21 2.10
N VAL A 181 -4.53 -8.18 2.94
CA VAL A 181 -3.70 -7.95 4.13
C VAL A 181 -2.24 -7.81 3.71
N VAL A 182 -1.73 -6.58 3.75
CA VAL A 182 -0.36 -6.26 3.38
C VAL A 182 0.60 -6.57 4.52
N TYR A 183 1.76 -7.19 4.19
CA TYR A 183 2.87 -7.41 5.12
C TYR A 183 4.20 -7.00 4.51
N GLY A 184 5.25 -6.89 5.33
CA GLY A 184 6.59 -6.56 4.90
C GLY A 184 7.18 -5.37 5.65
N VAL A 185 8.43 -5.03 5.35
CA VAL A 185 9.14 -3.91 5.98
C VAL A 185 8.34 -2.62 5.84
N GLY A 186 8.21 -1.86 6.94
CA GLY A 186 7.42 -0.63 7.00
C GLY A 186 5.92 -0.81 7.29
N ARG A 187 5.42 -2.06 7.40
CA ARG A 187 4.03 -2.33 7.79
C ARG A 187 3.91 -2.44 9.32
N ASP A 188 3.88 -1.31 10.01
CA ASP A 188 3.93 -1.16 11.46
C ASP A 188 2.61 -0.72 12.10
N GLN A 189 1.63 -0.25 11.31
CA GLN A 189 0.37 0.30 11.80
C GLN A 189 -0.86 -0.33 11.14
N GLY A 190 -2.00 -0.22 11.85
CA GLY A 190 -3.30 -0.72 11.40
C GLY A 190 -3.64 -2.10 11.98
N LEU A 191 -4.91 -2.46 11.90
CA LEU A 191 -5.44 -3.71 12.48
C LEU A 191 -4.66 -4.95 12.01
N THR A 192 -4.36 -5.02 10.72
CA THR A 192 -3.77 -6.19 10.09
C THR A 192 -2.23 -6.16 10.01
N SER A 193 -1.56 -5.18 10.66
CA SER A 193 -0.08 -5.15 10.70
C SER A 193 0.52 -6.23 11.61
N LYS A 194 -0.31 -6.90 12.42
CA LYS A 194 0.16 -7.78 13.50
C LYS A 194 0.87 -9.04 13.02
N THR A 195 0.59 -9.51 11.82
CA THR A 195 1.38 -10.58 11.18
C THR A 195 2.81 -10.12 10.82
N THR A 196 2.98 -8.86 10.39
CA THR A 196 4.31 -8.27 10.17
C THR A 196 5.05 -8.07 11.50
N ILE A 197 4.34 -7.61 12.54
CA ILE A 197 4.94 -7.44 13.88
C ILE A 197 5.39 -8.79 14.44
N ALA A 198 4.67 -9.88 14.16
CA ALA A 198 5.11 -11.23 14.55
C ALA A 198 6.47 -11.62 13.89
N ILE A 199 6.69 -11.24 12.61
CA ILE A 199 7.97 -11.46 11.95
C ILE A 199 9.08 -10.63 12.63
N LEU A 200 8.80 -9.36 12.91
CA LEU A 200 9.76 -8.49 13.63
C LEU A 200 10.08 -9.03 15.02
N ALA A 201 9.06 -9.48 15.76
CA ALA A 201 9.24 -10.07 17.09
C ALA A 201 10.14 -11.31 17.04
N ALA A 202 9.90 -12.21 16.09
CA ALA A 202 10.76 -13.37 15.86
C ALA A 202 12.20 -12.96 15.53
N ALA A 203 12.40 -11.94 14.68
CA ALA A 203 13.72 -11.42 14.33
C ALA A 203 14.44 -10.77 15.53
N ALA A 204 13.68 -10.13 16.43
CA ALA A 204 14.20 -9.50 17.65
C ALA A 204 14.36 -10.47 18.84
N GLY A 205 13.93 -11.75 18.69
CA GLY A 205 13.94 -12.73 19.78
C GLY A 205 12.93 -12.43 20.89
N LYS A 206 11.86 -11.71 20.60
CA LYS A 206 10.80 -11.33 21.54
C LYS A 206 9.56 -12.22 21.38
N PRO A 207 8.85 -12.56 22.49
CA PRO A 207 7.57 -13.25 22.40
C PRO A 207 6.51 -12.32 21.78
N TYR A 208 5.57 -12.91 20.99
CA TYR A 208 4.47 -12.15 20.43
C TYR A 208 3.21 -13.00 20.24
N ALA A 209 2.06 -12.42 20.55
CA ALA A 209 0.74 -12.98 20.29
C ALA A 209 0.03 -12.16 19.22
N VAL A 210 -0.29 -12.77 18.06
CA VAL A 210 -1.12 -12.14 17.03
C VAL A 210 -2.55 -12.04 17.58
N PRO A 211 -3.17 -10.84 17.66
CA PRO A 211 -4.45 -10.63 18.34
C PRO A 211 -5.67 -10.95 17.44
N PHE A 212 -5.54 -11.88 16.52
CA PHE A 212 -6.60 -12.41 15.68
C PHE A 212 -6.23 -13.80 15.15
N THR A 213 -7.22 -14.53 14.66
CA THR A 213 -7.11 -15.89 14.14
C THR A 213 -7.74 -15.99 12.75
N GLY A 214 -7.91 -17.22 12.27
CA GLY A 214 -8.66 -17.52 11.05
C GLY A 214 -7.91 -17.28 9.75
N ALA A 215 -8.67 -17.19 8.68
CA ALA A 215 -8.15 -16.96 7.34
C ALA A 215 -7.64 -15.53 7.16
N VAL A 216 -6.59 -15.38 6.37
CA VAL A 216 -5.99 -14.09 6.04
C VAL A 216 -5.40 -14.13 4.64
N SER A 217 -5.57 -13.07 3.88
CA SER A 217 -4.77 -12.87 2.68
C SER A 217 -3.35 -12.41 3.06
N ALA A 218 -2.37 -12.77 2.26
CA ALA A 218 -0.97 -12.44 2.53
C ALA A 218 -0.34 -11.80 1.29
N LEU A 219 -0.22 -10.48 1.31
CA LEU A 219 0.22 -9.69 0.16
C LEU A 219 1.48 -8.90 0.53
N HIS A 220 2.62 -9.20 -0.10
CA HIS A 220 3.87 -8.51 0.23
C HIS A 220 3.85 -7.05 -0.21
N ALA A 221 4.35 -6.12 0.62
CA ALA A 221 4.30 -4.68 0.37
C ALA A 221 5.01 -4.26 -0.93
N GLY A 222 6.10 -4.93 -1.30
CA GLY A 222 6.79 -4.71 -2.57
C GLY A 222 5.96 -5.16 -3.78
N GLU A 223 5.20 -6.24 -3.65
CA GLU A 223 4.28 -6.73 -4.67
C GLU A 223 3.15 -5.72 -4.93
N VAL A 224 2.54 -5.20 -3.86
CA VAL A 224 1.52 -4.14 -3.96
C VAL A 224 2.08 -2.89 -4.63
N ALA A 225 3.26 -2.44 -4.20
CA ALA A 225 3.91 -1.26 -4.78
C ALA A 225 4.20 -1.47 -6.27
N SER A 226 4.70 -2.67 -6.64
CA SER A 226 4.93 -3.04 -8.04
C SER A 226 3.63 -3.02 -8.86
N ALA A 227 2.52 -3.54 -8.32
CA ALA A 227 1.22 -3.49 -8.99
C ALA A 227 0.75 -2.04 -9.25
N PHE A 228 0.90 -1.14 -8.28
CA PHE A 228 0.62 0.29 -8.48
C PHE A 228 1.52 0.94 -9.53
N ILE A 229 2.80 0.60 -9.55
CA ILE A 229 3.75 1.08 -10.56
C ILE A 229 3.36 0.58 -11.95
N LYS A 230 3.00 -0.71 -12.09
CA LYS A 230 2.49 -1.28 -13.36
C LYS A 230 1.18 -0.63 -13.81
N ALA A 231 0.31 -0.26 -12.87
CA ALA A 231 -0.95 0.42 -13.18
C ALA A 231 -0.73 1.78 -13.88
N VAL A 232 0.37 2.48 -13.54
CA VAL A 232 0.72 3.80 -14.11
C VAL A 232 1.87 3.76 -15.12
N ALA A 233 2.44 2.60 -15.42
CA ALA A 233 3.55 2.46 -16.37
C ALA A 233 3.16 2.79 -17.81
N GLN A 234 1.88 2.74 -18.13
CA GLN A 234 1.34 3.11 -19.45
C GLN A 234 0.04 3.91 -19.30
N GLU A 235 -0.32 4.65 -20.36
CA GLU A 235 -1.61 5.32 -20.39
C GLU A 235 -2.77 4.33 -20.36
N ARG A 236 -3.85 4.71 -19.71
CA ARG A 236 -5.08 3.92 -19.63
C ARG A 236 -6.21 4.65 -20.36
N ALA A 237 -7.23 3.89 -20.75
CA ALA A 237 -8.40 4.41 -21.47
C ALA A 237 -9.72 3.97 -20.82
N GLU A 238 -9.68 3.67 -19.52
CA GLU A 238 -10.82 3.15 -18.77
C GLU A 238 -10.67 3.45 -17.27
N ALA A 239 -11.75 3.29 -16.50
CA ALA A 239 -11.72 3.26 -15.05
C ALA A 239 -12.06 1.84 -14.60
N VAL A 240 -11.07 1.16 -14.03
CA VAL A 240 -11.19 -0.25 -13.59
C VAL A 240 -10.75 -0.41 -12.15
N VAL A 241 -11.23 -1.46 -11.49
CA VAL A 241 -10.85 -1.82 -10.12
C VAL A 241 -10.53 -3.31 -10.08
N PHE A 242 -9.42 -3.66 -9.43
CA PHE A 242 -8.97 -5.03 -9.26
C PHE A 242 -8.73 -5.37 -7.79
N ASP A 243 -9.08 -6.59 -7.41
CA ASP A 243 -8.65 -7.18 -6.15
C ASP A 243 -7.18 -7.63 -6.28
N LEU A 244 -6.42 -7.47 -5.20
CA LEU A 244 -5.05 -7.95 -5.09
C LEU A 244 -4.90 -8.66 -3.75
N ASN A 245 -5.02 -9.98 -3.77
CA ASN A 245 -5.11 -10.82 -2.56
C ASN A 245 -3.74 -11.35 -2.11
N GLY A 246 -2.88 -11.71 -3.05
CA GLY A 246 -1.69 -12.49 -2.76
C GLY A 246 -2.05 -13.94 -2.40
N HIS A 247 -1.52 -14.46 -1.30
CA HIS A 247 -1.81 -15.82 -0.86
C HIS A 247 -2.98 -15.88 0.12
N ALA A 248 -3.95 -16.74 -0.16
CA ALA A 248 -4.93 -17.18 0.83
C ALA A 248 -4.22 -18.14 1.81
N THR A 249 -4.24 -17.81 3.10
CA THR A 249 -3.60 -18.57 4.16
C THR A 249 -4.37 -18.44 5.47
N SER A 250 -3.84 -18.97 6.56
CA SER A 250 -4.34 -18.74 7.91
C SER A 250 -3.25 -18.17 8.81
N VAL A 251 -3.64 -17.53 9.89
CA VAL A 251 -2.69 -17.06 10.92
C VAL A 251 -1.90 -18.25 11.49
N ALA A 252 -2.53 -19.42 11.65
CA ALA A 252 -1.87 -20.64 12.10
C ALA A 252 -0.73 -21.07 11.16
N GLU A 253 -1.02 -21.20 9.86
CA GLU A 253 -0.03 -21.54 8.83
C GLU A 253 1.08 -20.48 8.74
N TRP A 254 0.72 -19.20 8.83
CA TRP A 254 1.68 -18.11 8.90
C TRP A 254 2.71 -18.30 10.03
N LEU A 255 2.21 -18.61 11.23
CA LEU A 255 3.08 -18.83 12.40
C LEU A 255 3.89 -20.12 12.27
N GLU A 256 3.38 -21.17 11.62
CA GLU A 256 4.15 -22.38 11.34
C GLU A 256 5.32 -22.11 10.41
N ILE A 257 5.09 -21.39 9.32
CA ILE A 257 6.15 -20.95 8.39
C ILE A 257 7.19 -20.12 9.15
N LEU A 258 6.74 -19.16 9.98
CA LEU A 258 7.66 -18.31 10.73
C LEU A 258 8.47 -19.08 11.78
N ARG A 259 7.88 -20.07 12.46
CA ARG A 259 8.62 -20.97 13.37
C ARG A 259 9.63 -21.84 12.63
N ALA A 260 9.35 -22.28 11.40
CA ALA A 260 10.32 -22.99 10.59
C ALA A 260 11.51 -22.11 10.19
N ILE A 261 11.30 -20.79 10.01
CA ILE A 261 12.35 -19.81 9.72
C ILE A 261 13.14 -19.45 10.99
N ALA A 262 12.46 -19.32 12.13
CA ALA A 262 12.98 -18.92 13.44
C ALA A 262 12.58 -19.92 14.53
N PRO A 263 13.22 -21.09 14.63
CA PRO A 263 12.77 -22.19 15.54
C PRO A 263 12.73 -21.82 17.03
N GLY A 264 13.46 -20.76 17.44
CA GLY A 264 13.43 -20.26 18.83
C GLY A 264 12.35 -19.23 19.12
N ALA A 265 11.53 -18.84 18.14
CA ALA A 265 10.54 -17.79 18.31
C ALA A 265 9.34 -18.27 19.16
N THR A 266 9.02 -17.48 20.19
CA THR A 266 7.83 -17.71 21.05
C THR A 266 6.65 -16.94 20.47
N LEU A 267 5.84 -17.62 19.67
CA LEU A 267 4.73 -17.01 18.92
C LEU A 267 3.43 -17.72 19.26
N SER A 268 2.36 -16.95 19.41
CA SER A 268 1.00 -17.45 19.58
C SER A 268 0.00 -16.58 18.80
N MET A 269 -1.23 -17.01 18.76
CA MET A 269 -2.36 -16.24 18.24
C MET A 269 -3.55 -16.40 19.17
N ASP A 270 -4.38 -15.37 19.25
CA ASP A 270 -5.58 -15.36 20.09
C ASP A 270 -6.53 -14.28 19.52
N GLY A 271 -7.81 -14.36 19.89
CA GLY A 271 -8.83 -13.40 19.44
C GLY A 271 -9.73 -13.91 18.31
N ALA A 272 -10.58 -13.02 17.82
CA ALA A 272 -11.56 -13.32 16.78
C ALA A 272 -10.91 -13.43 15.39
N GLU A 273 -11.60 -14.05 14.46
CA GLU A 273 -11.22 -14.05 13.06
C GLU A 273 -11.33 -12.66 12.44
N LEU A 274 -10.49 -12.36 11.45
CA LEU A 274 -10.59 -11.11 10.70
C LEU A 274 -11.87 -11.10 9.86
N PRO A 275 -12.65 -10.01 9.91
CA PRO A 275 -13.91 -9.90 9.18
C PRO A 275 -13.68 -9.39 7.75
N PHE A 276 -12.73 -9.99 7.01
CA PHE A 276 -12.39 -9.59 5.64
C PHE A 276 -12.21 -10.81 4.74
N PRO A 277 -12.44 -10.69 3.41
CA PRO A 277 -12.15 -11.77 2.48
C PRO A 277 -10.65 -12.13 2.49
N ALA A 278 -10.35 -13.41 2.33
CA ALA A 278 -8.98 -13.92 2.32
C ALA A 278 -8.63 -14.72 1.05
N ASP A 279 -9.59 -14.98 0.18
CA ASP A 279 -9.49 -15.91 -0.96
C ASP A 279 -9.92 -15.29 -2.29
N LEU A 280 -9.73 -13.97 -2.45
CA LEU A 280 -10.04 -13.27 -3.70
C LEU A 280 -9.03 -13.66 -4.80
N SER A 281 -9.45 -13.55 -6.06
CA SER A 281 -8.62 -13.90 -7.19
C SER A 281 -7.80 -12.72 -7.73
N ASP A 282 -6.49 -12.89 -7.85
CA ASP A 282 -5.58 -11.93 -8.47
C ASP A 282 -5.54 -12.04 -10.01
N ALA A 283 -6.17 -13.07 -10.59
CA ALA A 283 -6.08 -13.34 -12.02
C ALA A 283 -6.52 -12.16 -12.91
N PRO A 284 -7.58 -11.41 -12.60
CA PRO A 284 -7.93 -10.21 -13.37
C PRO A 284 -6.85 -9.12 -13.31
N ALA A 285 -6.27 -8.88 -12.13
CA ALA A 285 -5.18 -7.93 -11.95
C ALA A 285 -3.93 -8.35 -12.73
N GLN A 286 -3.55 -9.63 -12.67
CA GLN A 286 -2.40 -10.18 -13.41
C GLN A 286 -2.61 -10.07 -14.92
N SER A 287 -3.80 -10.39 -15.41
CA SER A 287 -4.13 -10.26 -16.83
C SER A 287 -4.01 -8.82 -17.34
N TYR A 288 -4.39 -7.84 -16.54
CA TYR A 288 -4.42 -6.43 -16.92
C TYR A 288 -3.08 -5.70 -16.72
N LEU A 289 -2.42 -5.95 -15.60
CA LEU A 289 -1.17 -5.29 -15.21
C LEU A 289 0.08 -6.00 -15.73
N GLY A 290 -0.05 -7.27 -16.13
CA GLY A 290 1.08 -8.14 -16.40
C GLY A 290 1.76 -8.64 -15.12
N ASP A 291 3.00 -9.08 -15.24
CA ASP A 291 3.79 -9.55 -14.11
C ASP A 291 4.21 -8.38 -13.20
N TYR A 292 3.65 -8.32 -12.01
CA TYR A 292 4.03 -7.39 -10.94
C TYR A 292 4.88 -8.07 -9.85
N GLY A 293 5.30 -9.33 -10.06
CA GLY A 293 6.21 -10.08 -9.20
C GLY A 293 5.55 -10.71 -7.98
N PRO A 294 4.52 -11.57 -8.15
CA PRO A 294 3.91 -12.29 -7.03
C PRO A 294 4.93 -12.99 -6.15
N VAL A 295 4.78 -12.87 -4.83
CA VAL A 295 5.75 -13.37 -3.84
C VAL A 295 5.19 -14.62 -3.16
N PRO A 296 5.80 -15.81 -3.33
CA PRO A 296 5.40 -16.99 -2.55
C PRO A 296 5.48 -16.70 -1.06
N LEU A 297 4.47 -17.16 -0.30
CA LEU A 297 4.30 -16.78 1.12
C LEU A 297 5.54 -17.06 1.97
N ALA A 298 6.10 -18.26 1.87
CA ALA A 298 7.28 -18.65 2.66
C ALA A 298 8.51 -17.80 2.30
N ASP A 299 8.69 -17.47 1.01
CA ASP A 299 9.78 -16.62 0.55
C ASP A 299 9.63 -15.18 1.07
N GLY A 300 8.41 -14.65 1.03
CA GLY A 300 8.12 -13.30 1.50
C GLY A 300 8.30 -13.16 3.01
N ILE A 301 7.83 -14.15 3.80
CA ILE A 301 8.04 -14.17 5.26
C ILE A 301 9.54 -14.26 5.57
N ARG A 302 10.29 -15.16 4.90
CA ARG A 302 11.73 -15.30 5.08
C ARG A 302 12.47 -14.02 4.76
N ALA A 303 12.21 -13.44 3.59
CA ALA A 303 12.89 -12.22 3.19
C ALA A 303 12.58 -11.05 4.14
N THR A 304 11.33 -10.90 4.60
CA THR A 304 10.96 -9.89 5.59
C THR A 304 11.67 -10.14 6.93
N TYR A 305 11.79 -11.40 7.35
CA TYR A 305 12.54 -11.77 8.55
C TYR A 305 14.03 -11.42 8.42
N ASP A 306 14.64 -11.74 7.30
CA ASP A 306 16.07 -11.45 7.04
C ASP A 306 16.30 -9.94 6.98
N ASP A 307 15.43 -9.17 6.30
CA ASP A 307 15.48 -7.71 6.27
C ASP A 307 15.36 -7.11 7.68
N PHE A 308 14.44 -7.60 8.53
CA PHE A 308 14.34 -7.14 9.91
C PHE A 308 15.58 -7.49 10.75
N ARG A 309 16.15 -8.66 10.57
CA ARG A 309 17.39 -9.07 11.22
C ARG A 309 18.53 -8.10 10.88
N GLN A 310 18.64 -7.73 9.61
CA GLN A 310 19.64 -6.78 9.15
C GLN A 310 19.42 -5.39 9.75
N LEU A 311 18.19 -4.85 9.66
CA LEU A 311 17.84 -3.52 10.18
C LEU A 311 18.06 -3.41 11.71
N LEU A 312 17.77 -4.48 12.45
CA LEU A 312 18.05 -4.57 13.89
C LEU A 312 19.56 -4.57 14.17
N ALA A 313 20.34 -5.32 13.39
CA ALA A 313 21.80 -5.39 13.56
C ALA A 313 22.49 -4.07 13.21
N GLU A 314 21.96 -3.32 12.25
CA GLU A 314 22.44 -1.99 11.84
C GLU A 314 21.94 -0.86 12.78
N GLY A 315 21.06 -1.16 13.73
CA GLY A 315 20.44 -0.15 14.59
C GLY A 315 19.45 0.78 13.87
N ALA A 316 19.07 0.46 12.65
CA ALA A 316 18.10 1.21 11.88
C ALA A 316 16.64 0.97 12.37
N LEU A 317 16.43 -0.12 13.10
CA LEU A 317 15.16 -0.47 13.74
C LEU A 317 15.41 -0.84 15.20
N SER A 318 14.55 -0.34 16.11
CA SER A 318 14.62 -0.72 17.52
C SER A 318 13.88 -2.03 17.77
N PRO A 319 14.39 -2.94 18.63
CA PRO A 319 13.64 -4.08 19.12
C PRO A 319 12.33 -3.68 19.84
N ASP A 320 12.22 -2.45 20.35
CA ASP A 320 11.03 -1.95 21.03
C ASP A 320 9.88 -1.60 20.06
N ALA A 321 10.13 -1.59 18.76
CA ALA A 321 9.09 -1.48 17.73
C ALA A 321 8.14 -2.69 17.66
N VAL A 322 8.38 -3.73 18.47
CA VAL A 322 7.48 -4.90 18.65
C VAL A 322 6.27 -4.57 19.55
N ALA A 323 6.23 -3.45 20.26
CA ALA A 323 5.20 -3.08 21.22
C ALA A 323 3.84 -2.77 20.59
#